data_6080b27f368c93ac044a04c4d7f36658
#
_entry.id   6080b27f368c93ac044a04c4d7f36658
#
_cell.length_a   1.000
_cell.length_b   1.000
_cell.length_c   1.000
_cell.angle_alpha   90.00
_cell.angle_beta   90.00
_cell.angle_gamma   90.00
#
_symmetry.space_group_name_H-M   'P 1'
#
loop_
_entity.id
_entity.type
_entity.pdbx_description
1 polymer ?
#
loop_
_entity_poly.entity_id
_entity_poly.type
_entity_poly.pdbx_seq_one_letter_code
_entity_poly.pdbx_strand_id
1 'polypeptide(L)'
;MRIVIDTNVLISGVFFGGFPREILRAVVCQKITACATTEIINEYEEIVQGMIDRKQGHINRTILSPLIKTMEIIEPVTHVEICRDPDDNKFLECAKDSHALYIVSGDKDLLVIEQFENIQIVTAKDFCEKYFSE
;
A
#
# COMPACT_ATOMS: atom_id res chain seq x y z
N MET A 1 14.17 3.48 0.54
CA MET A 1 13.09 3.48 1.53
C MET A 1 12.04 2.45 1.14
N ARG A 2 11.60 1.68 2.11
CA ARG A 2 10.61 0.63 1.91
C ARG A 2 9.28 1.04 2.55
N ILE A 3 8.18 0.82 1.84
CA ILE A 3 6.84 1.14 2.33
C ILE A 3 5.89 -0.02 2.04
N VAL A 4 4.78 -0.05 2.76
CA VAL A 4 3.66 -0.96 2.49
C VAL A 4 2.46 -0.09 2.13
N ILE A 5 1.73 -0.47 1.09
CA ILE A 5 0.59 0.29 0.60
C ILE A 5 -0.69 -0.48 0.89
N ASP A 6 -1.59 0.13 1.65
CA ASP A 6 -2.91 -0.44 1.91
C ASP A 6 -3.68 -0.53 0.58
N THR A 7 -4.51 -1.56 0.46
CA THR A 7 -5.25 -1.86 -0.77
C THR A 7 -6.04 -0.66 -1.28
N ASN A 8 -6.72 0.06 -0.39
CA ASN A 8 -7.54 1.21 -0.81
C ASN A 8 -6.70 2.33 -1.41
N VAL A 9 -5.48 2.55 -0.91
CA VAL A 9 -4.57 3.56 -1.47
C VAL A 9 -4.12 3.13 -2.86
N LEU A 10 -3.77 1.86 -3.03
CA LEU A 10 -3.39 1.32 -4.33
C LEU A 10 -4.53 1.48 -5.34
N ILE A 11 -5.74 1.10 -4.94
CA ILE A 11 -6.92 1.22 -5.80
C ILE A 11 -7.16 2.68 -6.18
N SER A 12 -7.09 3.60 -5.23
CA SER A 12 -7.26 5.03 -5.51
C SER A 12 -6.25 5.53 -6.53
N GLY A 13 -5.00 5.09 -6.41
CA GLY A 13 -3.95 5.50 -7.34
C GLY A 13 -4.13 4.94 -8.74
N VAL A 14 -4.59 3.68 -8.83
CA VAL A 14 -4.79 3.02 -10.13
C VAL A 14 -6.00 3.61 -10.87
N PHE A 15 -7.10 3.86 -10.16
CA PHE A 15 -8.36 4.24 -10.81
C PHE A 15 -8.61 5.74 -10.84
N PHE A 16 -8.20 6.48 -9.81
CA PHE A 16 -8.64 7.86 -9.64
C PHE A 16 -7.52 8.90 -9.68
N GLY A 17 -6.31 8.54 -9.31
CA GLY A 17 -5.17 9.47 -9.37
C GLY A 17 -4.86 10.14 -8.03
N GLY A 18 -4.44 11.42 -8.06
CA GLY A 18 -4.11 12.20 -6.88
C GLY A 18 -2.83 11.75 -6.17
N PHE A 19 -2.75 12.02 -4.86
CA PHE A 19 -1.59 11.64 -4.06
C PHE A 19 -1.28 10.14 -4.13
N PRO A 20 -2.27 9.25 -4.07
CA PRO A 20 -1.98 7.82 -4.23
C PRO A 20 -1.23 7.50 -5.51
N ARG A 21 -1.63 8.12 -6.65
CA ARG A 21 -0.95 7.86 -7.92
C ARG A 21 0.48 8.38 -7.92
N GLU A 22 0.74 9.51 -7.27
CA GLU A 22 2.11 10.02 -7.14
C GLU A 22 3.00 9.01 -6.44
N ILE A 23 2.49 8.36 -5.40
CA ILE A 23 3.23 7.32 -4.69
C ILE A 23 3.49 6.12 -5.61
N LEU A 24 2.45 5.67 -6.34
CA LEU A 24 2.60 4.54 -7.25
C LEU A 24 3.62 4.83 -8.35
N ARG A 25 3.64 6.05 -8.87
CA ARG A 25 4.64 6.43 -9.88
C ARG A 25 6.05 6.40 -9.31
N ALA A 26 6.23 6.84 -8.07
CA ALA A 26 7.54 6.79 -7.42
C ALA A 26 8.00 5.34 -7.24
N VAL A 27 7.08 4.43 -6.97
CA VAL A 27 7.39 3.00 -6.85
C VAL A 27 7.79 2.43 -8.21
N VAL A 28 7.03 2.73 -9.26
CA VAL A 28 7.33 2.25 -10.62
C VAL A 28 8.69 2.78 -11.08
N CYS A 29 9.00 4.04 -10.75
CA CYS A 29 10.29 4.64 -11.09
C CYS A 29 11.42 4.21 -10.15
N GLN A 30 11.15 3.31 -9.22
CA GLN A 30 12.12 2.74 -8.30
C GLN A 30 12.77 3.77 -7.37
N LYS A 31 12.08 4.87 -7.09
CA LYS A 31 12.51 5.86 -6.09
C LYS A 31 12.15 5.38 -4.68
N ILE A 32 11.10 4.58 -4.57
CA ILE A 32 10.62 3.98 -3.34
C ILE A 32 10.37 2.50 -3.63
N THR A 33 10.66 1.62 -2.67
CA THR A 33 10.35 0.20 -2.80
C THR A 33 9.06 -0.11 -2.06
N ALA A 34 8.05 -0.59 -2.77
CA ALA A 34 6.83 -1.09 -2.15
C ALA A 34 7.00 -2.58 -1.86
N CYS A 35 6.65 -2.98 -0.64
CA CYS A 35 6.74 -4.37 -0.20
C CYS A 35 5.35 -4.94 -0.02
N ALA A 36 5.19 -6.22 -0.33
CA ALA A 36 3.91 -6.91 -0.18
C ALA A 36 4.16 -8.39 0.07
N THR A 37 3.15 -9.04 0.65
CA THR A 37 3.12 -10.50 0.74
C THR A 37 2.24 -11.03 -0.38
N THR A 38 2.29 -12.33 -0.62
CA THR A 38 1.40 -12.95 -1.59
C THR A 38 -0.07 -12.69 -1.25
N GLU A 39 -0.41 -12.73 0.03
CA GLU A 39 -1.78 -12.45 0.48
C GLU A 39 -2.21 -11.02 0.11
N ILE A 40 -1.33 -10.06 0.30
CA ILE A 40 -1.62 -8.65 -0.04
C ILE A 40 -1.75 -8.49 -1.55
N ILE A 41 -0.87 -9.09 -2.34
CA ILE A 41 -0.94 -9.04 -3.81
C ILE A 41 -2.26 -9.63 -4.30
N ASN A 42 -2.67 -10.76 -3.73
CA ASN A 42 -3.93 -11.39 -4.11
C ASN A 42 -5.12 -10.47 -3.81
N GLU A 43 -5.08 -9.76 -2.68
CA GLU A 43 -6.14 -8.80 -2.35
C GLU A 43 -6.16 -7.64 -3.34
N TYR A 44 -5.00 -7.10 -3.70
CA TYR A 44 -4.92 -6.05 -4.72
C TYR A 44 -5.58 -6.50 -6.02
N GLU A 45 -5.22 -7.69 -6.50
CA GLU A 45 -5.73 -8.19 -7.77
C GLU A 45 -7.23 -8.47 -7.71
N GLU A 46 -7.69 -9.02 -6.59
CA GLU A 46 -9.10 -9.34 -6.40
C GLU A 46 -9.97 -8.08 -6.41
N ILE A 47 -9.54 -7.04 -5.69
CA ILE A 47 -10.29 -5.79 -5.62
C ILE A 47 -10.26 -5.05 -6.96
N VAL A 48 -9.10 -5.01 -7.63
CA VAL A 48 -8.99 -4.41 -8.96
C VAL A 48 -9.93 -5.11 -9.93
N GLN A 49 -9.93 -6.45 -9.94
CA GLN A 49 -10.81 -7.21 -10.83
C GLN A 49 -12.28 -6.93 -10.53
N GLY A 50 -12.64 -6.83 -9.25
CA GLY A 50 -14.00 -6.48 -8.86
C GLY A 50 -14.45 -5.13 -9.38
N MET A 51 -13.55 -4.14 -9.36
CA MET A 51 -13.86 -2.80 -9.89
C MET A 51 -13.96 -2.80 -11.41
N ILE A 52 -13.13 -3.58 -12.09
CA ILE A 52 -13.25 -3.76 -13.54
C ILE A 52 -14.61 -4.36 -13.89
N ASP A 53 -15.01 -5.40 -13.19
CA ASP A 53 -16.27 -6.10 -13.44
C ASP A 53 -17.48 -5.19 -13.24
N ARG A 54 -17.40 -4.29 -12.26
CA ARG A 54 -18.47 -3.31 -12.00
C ARG A 54 -18.34 -2.04 -12.84
N LYS A 55 -17.31 -1.96 -13.69
CA LYS A 55 -17.04 -0.79 -14.56
C LYS A 55 -16.93 0.51 -13.76
N GLN A 56 -16.31 0.45 -12.59
CA GLN A 56 -16.10 1.61 -11.75
C GLN A 56 -14.72 2.22 -12.02
N GLY A 57 -14.70 3.52 -12.35
CA GLY A 57 -13.46 4.26 -12.59
C GLY A 57 -12.77 3.86 -13.89
N HIS A 58 -11.59 4.41 -14.11
CA HIS A 58 -10.75 4.11 -15.26
C HIS A 58 -9.45 3.46 -14.81
N ILE A 59 -9.11 2.31 -15.39
CA ILE A 59 -7.86 1.63 -15.07
C ILE A 59 -6.72 2.32 -15.79
N ASN A 60 -5.71 2.69 -15.03
CA ASN A 60 -4.45 3.11 -15.63
C ASN A 60 -3.54 1.89 -15.77
N ARG A 61 -3.67 1.21 -16.91
CA ARG A 61 -2.93 -0.03 -17.17
C ARG A 61 -1.43 0.20 -17.30
N THR A 62 -1.01 1.45 -17.57
CA THR A 62 0.40 1.77 -17.67
C THR A 62 1.08 1.80 -16.30
N ILE A 63 0.30 1.82 -15.22
CA ILE A 63 0.83 1.81 -13.86
C ILE A 63 0.72 0.43 -13.23
N LEU A 64 -0.42 -0.25 -13.41
CA LEU A 64 -0.72 -1.47 -12.64
C LEU A 64 0.29 -2.59 -12.86
N SER A 65 0.55 -2.95 -14.12
CA SER A 65 1.44 -4.07 -14.42
C SER A 65 2.89 -3.81 -13.98
N PRO A 66 3.50 -2.66 -14.32
CA PRO A 66 4.85 -2.37 -13.83
C PRO A 66 4.89 -2.23 -12.31
N LEU A 67 3.82 -1.70 -11.70
CA LEU A 67 3.77 -1.55 -10.25
C LEU A 67 3.95 -2.90 -9.55
N ILE A 68 3.15 -3.89 -9.93
CA ILE A 68 3.24 -5.22 -9.32
C ILE A 68 4.62 -5.85 -9.57
N LYS A 69 5.17 -5.66 -10.77
CA LYS A 69 6.49 -6.21 -11.12
C LYS A 69 7.62 -5.58 -10.31
N THR A 70 7.47 -4.33 -9.88
CA THR A 70 8.51 -3.66 -9.09
C THR A 70 8.38 -3.90 -7.60
N MET A 71 7.27 -4.46 -7.14
CA MET A 71 7.08 -4.73 -5.73
C MET A 71 8.00 -5.84 -5.25
N GLU A 72 8.53 -5.66 -4.04
CA GLU A 72 9.30 -6.71 -3.38
C GLU A 72 8.34 -7.60 -2.61
N ILE A 73 8.31 -8.88 -3.00
CA ILE A 73 7.44 -9.87 -2.35
C ILE A 73 8.21 -10.51 -1.21
N ILE A 74 7.65 -10.46 -0.01
CA ILE A 74 8.26 -11.05 1.16
C ILE A 74 7.38 -12.16 1.73
N GLU A 75 8.03 -13.08 2.46
CA GLU A 75 7.34 -14.14 3.18
C GLU A 75 7.12 -13.67 4.62
N PRO A 76 5.85 -13.54 5.09
CA PRO A 76 5.62 -13.09 6.45
C PRO A 76 5.93 -14.21 7.46
N VAL A 77 6.62 -13.86 8.53
CA VAL A 77 6.90 -14.76 9.64
C VAL A 77 6.30 -14.25 10.95
N THR A 78 6.07 -12.94 11.04
CA THR A 78 5.49 -12.31 12.23
C THR A 78 3.98 -12.46 12.21
N HIS A 79 3.40 -12.70 13.39
CA HIS A 79 1.95 -12.72 13.55
C HIS A 79 1.54 -11.57 14.46
N VAL A 80 0.59 -10.74 13.99
CA VAL A 80 0.13 -9.54 14.69
C VAL A 80 -1.38 -9.63 14.90
N GLU A 81 -1.84 -9.25 16.10
CA GLU A 81 -3.26 -9.29 16.46
C GLU A 81 -3.66 -8.02 17.18
N ILE A 82 -3.39 -6.84 16.60
CA ILE A 82 -3.70 -5.55 17.24
C ILE A 82 -4.72 -4.69 16.51
N CYS A 83 -5.01 -4.97 15.25
CA CYS A 83 -5.99 -4.19 14.51
C CYS A 83 -7.41 -4.55 14.91
N ARG A 84 -8.30 -3.56 14.95
CA ARG A 84 -9.72 -3.79 15.22
C ARG A 84 -10.32 -4.76 14.19
N ASP A 85 -9.99 -4.57 12.91
CA ASP A 85 -10.32 -5.52 11.87
C ASP A 85 -9.12 -6.46 11.70
N PRO A 86 -9.26 -7.75 12.01
CA PRO A 86 -8.14 -8.69 11.89
C PRO A 86 -7.54 -8.76 10.48
N ASP A 87 -8.32 -8.46 9.45
CA ASP A 87 -7.83 -8.49 8.08
C ASP A 87 -6.75 -7.44 7.81
N ASP A 88 -6.68 -6.38 8.63
CA ASP A 88 -5.68 -5.34 8.48
C ASP A 88 -4.32 -5.72 9.08
N ASN A 89 -4.27 -6.74 9.92
CA ASN A 89 -3.01 -7.15 10.55
C ASN A 89 -1.94 -7.55 9.53
N LYS A 90 -2.34 -8.04 8.36
CA LYS A 90 -1.39 -8.45 7.33
C LYS A 90 -0.49 -7.30 6.84
N PHE A 91 -0.98 -6.06 6.89
CA PHE A 91 -0.18 -4.90 6.52
C PHE A 91 0.89 -4.61 7.57
N LEU A 92 0.56 -4.74 8.85
CA LEU A 92 1.55 -4.58 9.92
C LEU A 92 2.60 -5.69 9.87
N GLU A 93 2.17 -6.92 9.64
CA GLU A 93 3.08 -8.06 9.51
C GLU A 93 4.05 -7.86 8.35
N CYS A 94 3.53 -7.43 7.20
CA CYS A 94 4.36 -7.17 6.03
C CYS A 94 5.37 -6.04 6.31
N ALA A 95 4.93 -4.96 6.93
CA ALA A 95 5.80 -3.83 7.21
C ALA A 95 6.92 -4.21 8.17
N LYS A 96 6.61 -5.02 9.18
CA LYS A 96 7.63 -5.47 10.12
C LYS A 96 8.65 -6.36 9.44
N ASP A 97 8.18 -7.36 8.70
CA ASP A 97 9.07 -8.36 8.11
C ASP A 97 9.85 -7.83 6.91
N SER A 98 9.38 -6.77 6.27
CA SER A 98 10.09 -6.12 5.18
C SER A 98 11.00 -4.98 5.64
N HIS A 99 10.95 -4.63 6.93
CA HIS A 99 11.66 -3.47 7.47
C HIS A 99 11.19 -2.16 6.83
N ALA A 100 9.91 -2.06 6.54
CA ALA A 100 9.33 -0.84 5.98
C ALA A 100 9.31 0.27 7.03
N LEU A 101 9.43 1.50 6.57
CA LEU A 101 9.35 2.67 7.45
C LEU A 101 7.93 3.22 7.55
N TYR A 102 7.12 2.98 6.53
CA TYR A 102 5.76 3.53 6.46
C TYR A 102 4.76 2.51 5.97
N ILE A 103 3.54 2.59 6.51
CA ILE A 103 2.35 2.01 5.90
C ILE A 103 1.51 3.20 5.44
N VAL A 104 1.19 3.26 4.16
CA VAL A 104 0.36 4.31 3.61
C VAL A 104 -1.07 3.80 3.51
N SER A 105 -1.99 4.43 4.22
CA SER A 105 -3.37 3.96 4.35
C SER A 105 -4.35 5.11 4.47
N GLY A 106 -5.60 4.87 4.07
CA GLY A 106 -6.72 5.76 4.36
C GLY A 106 -7.70 5.13 5.34
N ASP A 107 -7.40 3.93 5.82
CA ASP A 107 -8.28 3.18 6.73
C ASP A 107 -8.12 3.69 8.17
N LYS A 108 -9.22 4.10 8.77
CA LYS A 108 -9.22 4.62 10.14
C LYS A 108 -8.71 3.59 11.15
N ASP A 109 -8.98 2.31 10.92
CA ASP A 109 -8.55 1.25 11.83
C ASP A 109 -7.03 1.08 11.85
N LEU A 110 -6.35 1.42 10.75
CA LEU A 110 -4.89 1.45 10.71
C LEU A 110 -4.36 2.80 11.19
N LEU A 111 -4.95 3.90 10.72
CA LEU A 111 -4.47 5.24 11.06
C LEU A 111 -4.53 5.53 12.55
N VAL A 112 -5.50 4.97 13.27
CA VAL A 112 -5.64 5.17 14.72
C VAL A 112 -4.44 4.61 15.50
N ILE A 113 -3.74 3.64 14.94
CA ILE A 113 -2.54 3.06 15.56
C ILE A 113 -1.39 4.06 15.55
N GLU A 114 -1.32 4.92 14.54
CA GLU A 114 -0.33 5.98 14.33
C GLU A 114 1.08 5.45 14.11
N GLN A 115 1.57 4.60 15.00
CA GLN A 115 2.90 4.03 14.91
C GLN A 115 2.90 2.61 15.46
N PHE A 116 3.52 1.69 14.73
CA PHE A 116 3.71 0.31 15.16
C PHE A 116 5.22 0.03 15.13
N GLU A 117 5.83 -0.12 16.32
CA GLU A 117 7.29 -0.23 16.46
C GLU A 117 7.94 0.98 15.79
N ASN A 118 8.80 0.80 14.79
CA ASN A 118 9.43 1.90 14.08
C ASN A 118 8.69 2.29 12.80
N ILE A 119 7.50 1.74 12.58
CA ILE A 119 6.74 1.92 11.36
C ILE A 119 5.67 2.99 11.60
N GLN A 120 5.67 4.04 10.78
CA GLN A 120 4.65 5.08 10.87
C GLN A 120 3.52 4.79 9.90
N ILE A 121 2.29 4.98 10.36
CA ILE A 121 1.09 4.77 9.54
C ILE A 121 0.56 6.15 9.16
N VAL A 122 0.56 6.47 7.86
CA VAL A 122 0.26 7.81 7.37
C VAL A 122 -0.69 7.75 6.19
N THR A 123 -1.39 8.86 5.93
CA THR A 123 -2.20 8.99 4.72
C THR A 123 -1.32 9.22 3.51
N ALA A 124 -1.88 8.99 2.32
CA ALA A 124 -1.16 9.28 1.08
C ALA A 124 -0.76 10.75 1.00
N LYS A 125 -1.67 11.65 1.41
CA LYS A 125 -1.39 13.09 1.41
C LYS A 125 -0.22 13.42 2.32
N ASP A 126 -0.26 12.94 3.56
CA ASP A 126 0.81 13.22 4.54
C ASP A 126 2.14 12.64 4.08
N PHE A 127 2.12 11.44 3.50
CA PHE A 127 3.33 10.84 2.98
C PHE A 127 3.94 11.69 1.86
N CYS A 128 3.12 12.12 0.90
CA CYS A 128 3.59 12.93 -0.22
C CYS A 128 4.13 14.27 0.25
N GLU A 129 3.45 14.92 1.20
CA GLU A 129 3.91 16.20 1.72
C GLU A 129 5.25 16.07 2.45
N LYS A 130 5.46 14.96 3.13
CA LYS A 130 6.70 14.73 3.86
C LYS A 130 7.84 14.26 2.96
N TYR A 131 7.56 13.32 2.05
CA TYR A 131 8.58 12.68 1.22
C TYR A 131 8.98 13.51 0.00
N PHE A 132 8.02 14.15 -0.67
CA PHE A 132 8.28 14.94 -1.86
C PHE A 132 8.49 16.42 -1.57
N SER A 133 8.39 16.84 -0.34
CA SER A 133 8.60 18.21 0.08
C SER A 133 10.10 18.47 0.21
N GLU A 134 10.56 19.51 -0.41
CA GLU A 134 11.95 19.92 -0.38
C GLU A 134 12.05 21.34 0.19
#